data_36813821f20867bf7bda13384b81e3b2
#
_entry.id   36813821f20867bf7bda13384b81e3b2
#
_cell.length_a   1.000
_cell.length_b   1.000
_cell.length_c   1.000
_cell.angle_alpha   90.00
_cell.angle_beta   90.00
_cell.angle_gamma   90.00
#
_symmetry.space_group_name_H-M   'P 1'
#
loop_
_entity.id
_entity.type
_entity.pdbx_description
1 polymer ?
#
loop_
_entity_poly.entity_id
_entity_poly.type
_entity_poly.pdbx_seq_one_letter_code
_entity_poly.pdbx_strand_id
1 'polypeptide(L)'
;MTDWQEHLIIGPIVLPMVIAAAMLLFDERRRLLKGGLSLFAMAAILAMALALLHESATGATGGGDTARVYQLGDWPAPFGIVLVADRLSTLMVALTSVLGACSMIFALARWDRAGPRFHALFLLLVMGVNGAFLTGDLFNLFVFFEIMLAASYGLALHGSGEARIRAGLAYIAVNLTASMLFLIGVSLIYGVTGTLNMADLAVRIPQIAEADRGLFHVGAAVLGVAFLTKCAMWPLGFWLTTTYSAASAPAAAVFAILSKVGAYVIIRLSFLLFAPDSGASAGFGQLWILLGGLATIGFGTAGMIAARDLSIAAAYAVIVSSGTVLAAVGIGNADVLGGAVFYLVGSTLACGALFMLAEVLNRGQDPGARSGRAVFDDEYFDPFDDEERNEPGLVIPAAVAALGGAFLISTLMIAGLPPLAGFIGKLAMMDALSGVGGW
;
A
#
# COMPACT_ATOMS: atom_id res chain seq x y z
N MET A 1 2.04 33.17 7.88
CA MET A 1 1.35 31.90 8.14
C MET A 1 1.44 31.65 9.63
N THR A 2 0.40 31.12 10.25
CA THR A 2 0.43 30.84 11.70
C THR A 2 1.31 29.62 11.95
N ASP A 3 2.19 29.69 12.95
CA ASP A 3 3.21 28.63 13.28
C ASP A 3 2.65 27.20 13.31
N TRP A 4 1.37 27.01 13.67
CA TRP A 4 0.75 25.68 13.75
C TRP A 4 0.57 24.98 12.39
N GLN A 5 0.45 25.75 11.29
CA GLN A 5 0.33 25.17 9.94
C GLN A 5 1.62 24.47 9.50
N GLU A 6 2.77 24.90 9.97
CA GLU A 6 4.04 24.24 9.70
C GLU A 6 4.10 22.84 10.31
N HIS A 7 3.48 22.66 11.48
CA HIS A 7 3.43 21.37 12.16
C HIS A 7 2.40 20.39 11.60
N LEU A 8 1.58 20.79 10.61
CA LEU A 8 0.57 19.92 10.01
C LEU A 8 1.21 18.68 9.35
N ILE A 9 2.43 18.80 8.83
CA ILE A 9 3.15 17.71 8.15
C ILE A 9 3.45 16.55 9.10
N ILE A 10 3.79 16.85 10.36
CA ILE A 10 4.12 15.80 11.34
C ILE A 10 2.87 15.15 11.94
N GLY A 11 1.71 15.81 11.83
CA GLY A 11 0.44 15.35 12.40
C GLY A 11 0.06 13.90 12.03
N PRO A 12 0.11 13.49 10.73
CA PRO A 12 -0.21 12.13 10.30
C PRO A 12 0.71 11.04 10.89
N ILE A 13 1.85 11.42 11.46
CA ILE A 13 2.80 10.51 12.13
C ILE A 13 2.55 10.50 13.65
N VAL A 14 2.50 11.67 14.26
CA VAL A 14 2.43 11.79 15.73
C VAL A 14 1.06 11.43 16.27
N LEU A 15 -0.02 11.80 15.57
CA LEU A 15 -1.37 11.53 16.05
C LEU A 15 -1.65 10.02 16.25
N PRO A 16 -1.42 9.14 15.27
CA PRO A 16 -1.65 7.70 15.45
C PRO A 16 -0.71 7.11 16.50
N MET A 17 0.53 7.61 16.63
CA MET A 17 1.47 7.18 17.66
C MET A 17 0.95 7.48 19.07
N VAL A 18 0.52 8.72 19.32
CA VAL A 18 0.03 9.16 20.63
C VAL A 18 -1.25 8.39 21.00
N ILE A 19 -2.17 8.24 20.05
CA ILE A 19 -3.41 7.50 20.28
C ILE A 19 -3.11 6.00 20.52
N ALA A 20 -2.19 5.39 19.76
CA ALA A 20 -1.78 4.01 19.98
C ALA A 20 -1.18 3.80 21.36
N ALA A 21 -0.27 4.70 21.80
CA ALA A 21 0.33 4.66 23.13
C ALA A 21 -0.73 4.84 24.23
N ALA A 22 -1.64 5.80 24.07
CA ALA A 22 -2.74 6.02 25.02
C ALA A 22 -3.66 4.79 25.15
N MET A 23 -3.91 4.09 24.02
CA MET A 23 -4.74 2.87 24.03
C MET A 23 -4.14 1.72 24.84
N LEU A 24 -2.82 1.68 25.01
CA LEU A 24 -2.17 0.67 25.86
C LEU A 24 -2.48 0.86 27.35
N LEU A 25 -2.87 2.07 27.77
CA LEU A 25 -3.27 2.38 29.13
C LEU A 25 -4.71 1.95 29.45
N PHE A 26 -5.52 1.66 28.43
CA PHE A 26 -6.90 1.25 28.61
C PHE A 26 -7.06 -0.28 28.57
N ASP A 27 -7.95 -0.79 29.43
CA ASP A 27 -8.33 -2.21 29.41
C ASP A 27 -8.85 -2.62 28.02
N GLU A 28 -8.56 -3.85 27.61
CA GLU A 28 -9.02 -4.45 26.34
C GLU A 28 -10.57 -4.54 26.28
N ARG A 29 -11.25 -4.46 27.42
CA ARG A 29 -12.72 -4.45 27.47
C ARG A 29 -13.35 -3.15 26.94
N ARG A 30 -12.61 -2.03 26.90
CA ARG A 30 -13.10 -0.73 26.41
C ARG A 30 -13.06 -0.60 24.89
N ARG A 31 -13.66 -1.55 24.19
CA ARG A 31 -13.58 -1.68 22.73
C ARG A 31 -14.21 -0.51 21.97
N LEU A 32 -15.39 -0.04 22.40
CA LEU A 32 -16.05 1.11 21.78
C LEU A 32 -15.18 2.37 21.84
N LEU A 33 -14.49 2.59 22.96
CA LEU A 33 -13.56 3.71 23.11
C LEU A 33 -12.38 3.54 22.14
N LYS A 34 -11.74 2.36 22.11
CA LYS A 34 -10.61 2.08 21.25
C LYS A 34 -11.00 2.18 19.76
N GLY A 35 -12.16 1.63 19.39
CA GLY A 35 -12.70 1.75 18.03
C GLY A 35 -12.99 3.19 17.62
N GLY A 36 -13.64 3.96 18.52
CA GLY A 36 -13.93 5.38 18.30
C GLY A 36 -12.66 6.22 18.14
N LEU A 37 -11.65 6.00 18.99
CA LEU A 37 -10.34 6.68 18.89
C LEU A 37 -9.61 6.32 17.61
N SER A 38 -9.68 5.04 17.17
CA SER A 38 -9.06 4.62 15.90
C SER A 38 -9.72 5.28 14.69
N LEU A 39 -11.05 5.33 14.65
CA LEU A 39 -11.78 6.00 13.57
C LEU A 39 -11.56 7.51 13.59
N PHE A 40 -11.52 8.12 14.78
CA PHE A 40 -11.17 9.53 14.94
C PHE A 40 -9.77 9.81 14.37
N ALA A 41 -8.77 8.96 14.70
CA ALA A 41 -7.42 9.09 14.17
C ALA A 41 -7.42 9.04 12.65
N MET A 42 -8.11 8.06 12.04
CA MET A 42 -8.20 7.95 10.58
C MET A 42 -8.85 9.15 9.93
N ALA A 43 -9.96 9.66 10.50
CA ALA A 43 -10.65 10.84 10.00
C ALA A 43 -9.78 12.10 10.11
N ALA A 44 -9.09 12.27 11.23
CA ALA A 44 -8.19 13.42 11.45
C ALA A 44 -6.99 13.38 10.49
N ILE A 45 -6.36 12.18 10.29
CA ILE A 45 -5.27 12.02 9.34
C ILE A 45 -5.76 12.32 7.91
N LEU A 46 -6.95 11.85 7.53
CA LEU A 46 -7.53 12.15 6.24
C LEU A 46 -7.74 13.66 6.05
N ALA A 47 -8.27 14.36 7.04
CA ALA A 47 -8.45 15.79 6.98
C ALA A 47 -7.12 16.54 6.81
N MET A 48 -6.07 16.15 7.57
CA MET A 48 -4.72 16.69 7.43
C MET A 48 -4.13 16.39 6.05
N ALA A 49 -4.28 15.17 5.56
CA ALA A 49 -3.77 14.77 4.25
C ALA A 49 -4.44 15.55 3.10
N LEU A 50 -5.76 15.75 3.18
CA LEU A 50 -6.50 16.54 2.19
C LEU A 50 -6.11 18.02 2.23
N ALA A 51 -5.87 18.58 3.42
CA ALA A 51 -5.38 19.95 3.55
C ALA A 51 -3.99 20.11 2.92
N LEU A 52 -3.05 19.21 3.23
CA LEU A 52 -1.70 19.20 2.64
C LEU A 52 -1.74 18.97 1.13
N LEU A 53 -2.63 18.09 0.65
CA LEU A 53 -2.80 17.84 -0.78
C LEU A 53 -3.37 19.07 -1.50
N HIS A 54 -4.34 19.75 -0.90
CA HIS A 54 -4.87 21.00 -1.46
C HIS A 54 -3.78 22.07 -1.56
N GLU A 55 -2.99 22.25 -0.52
CA GLU A 55 -1.87 23.20 -0.52
C GLU A 55 -0.82 22.86 -1.57
N SER A 56 -0.42 21.59 -1.69
CA SER A 56 0.55 21.15 -2.70
C SER A 56 0.01 21.23 -4.14
N ALA A 57 -1.33 21.15 -4.32
CA ALA A 57 -1.95 21.25 -5.62
C ALA A 57 -2.12 22.71 -6.10
N THR A 58 -2.40 23.63 -5.17
CA THR A 58 -2.71 25.04 -5.50
C THR A 58 -1.47 25.95 -5.50
N GLY A 59 -0.31 25.48 -5.00
CA GLY A 59 0.87 26.32 -4.82
C GLY A 59 0.63 27.48 -3.84
N ALA A 60 -0.32 27.35 -2.92
CA ALA A 60 -0.81 28.38 -2.01
C ALA A 60 0.26 28.96 -1.08
N THR A 61 1.48 28.43 -1.10
CA THR A 61 2.64 28.88 -0.32
C THR A 61 3.38 30.08 -0.91
N GLY A 62 2.84 30.71 -1.94
CA GLY A 62 3.31 32.03 -2.42
C GLY A 62 4.64 32.09 -3.17
N GLY A 63 5.29 30.94 -3.44
CA GLY A 63 6.61 30.89 -4.08
C GLY A 63 6.71 29.98 -5.31
N GLY A 64 5.60 29.41 -5.80
CA GLY A 64 5.65 28.42 -6.89
C GLY A 64 6.12 27.04 -6.47
N ASP A 65 6.57 26.84 -5.24
CA ASP A 65 6.98 25.57 -4.68
C ASP A 65 5.76 24.72 -4.33
N THR A 66 5.67 23.54 -4.94
CA THR A 66 4.57 22.58 -4.71
C THR A 66 4.87 21.60 -3.57
N ALA A 67 6.05 21.66 -2.95
CA ALA A 67 6.47 20.81 -1.85
C ALA A 67 6.69 21.63 -0.58
N ARG A 68 6.14 21.15 0.53
CA ARG A 68 6.45 21.65 1.86
C ARG A 68 7.55 20.83 2.51
N VAL A 69 8.49 21.49 3.14
CA VAL A 69 9.61 20.87 3.85
C VAL A 69 9.49 21.23 5.34
N TYR A 70 9.56 20.21 6.19
CA TYR A 70 9.59 20.36 7.63
C TYR A 70 10.90 19.78 8.18
N GLN A 71 11.74 20.65 8.73
CA GLN A 71 13.01 20.26 9.34
C GLN A 71 12.81 20.02 10.84
N LEU A 72 13.05 18.80 11.31
CA LEU A 72 12.93 18.49 12.72
C LEU A 72 14.04 19.18 13.51
N GLY A 73 13.64 20.06 14.43
CA GLY A 73 14.55 20.80 15.30
C GLY A 73 15.43 21.84 14.58
N ASP A 74 15.03 22.28 13.38
CA ASP A 74 15.76 23.27 12.55
C ASP A 74 17.22 22.89 12.21
N TRP A 75 17.53 21.60 12.25
CA TRP A 75 18.84 21.12 11.84
C TRP A 75 18.93 21.04 10.31
N PRO A 76 19.96 21.68 9.70
CA PRO A 76 20.13 21.62 8.26
C PRO A 76 20.60 20.24 7.78
N ALA A 77 20.32 19.91 6.51
CA ALA A 77 20.94 18.76 5.85
C ALA A 77 22.49 18.91 5.87
N PRO A 78 23.26 17.82 5.99
CA PRO A 78 22.85 16.41 5.95
C PRO A 78 22.47 15.81 7.30
N PHE A 79 22.51 16.56 8.41
CA PHE A 79 22.36 16.05 9.77
C PHE A 79 20.90 16.04 10.25
N GLY A 80 20.06 16.93 9.73
CA GLY A 80 18.66 17.05 10.12
C GLY A 80 17.75 16.06 9.42
N ILE A 81 16.80 15.49 10.17
CA ILE A 81 15.71 14.71 9.60
C ILE A 81 14.71 15.67 8.95
N VAL A 82 14.35 15.40 7.71
CA VAL A 82 13.45 16.23 6.91
C VAL A 82 12.21 15.43 6.54
N LEU A 83 11.03 16.04 6.75
CA LEU A 83 9.78 15.55 6.19
C LEU A 83 9.38 16.41 5.01
N VAL A 84 8.84 15.77 3.97
CA VAL A 84 8.47 16.42 2.71
C VAL A 84 7.03 16.07 2.38
N ALA A 85 6.18 17.09 2.30
CA ALA A 85 4.81 16.96 1.86
C ALA A 85 4.70 17.54 0.43
N ASP A 86 4.69 16.66 -0.55
CA ASP A 86 4.43 16.95 -1.95
C ASP A 86 3.13 16.27 -2.42
N ARG A 87 2.75 16.47 -3.68
CA ARG A 87 1.51 15.88 -4.24
C ARG A 87 1.48 14.36 -4.12
N LEU A 88 2.60 13.69 -4.34
CA LEU A 88 2.66 12.23 -4.29
C LEU A 88 2.57 11.71 -2.85
N SER A 89 3.36 12.27 -1.92
CA SER A 89 3.35 11.84 -0.52
C SER A 89 2.01 12.10 0.15
N THR A 90 1.41 13.27 -0.05
CA THR A 90 0.11 13.63 0.54
C THR A 90 -1.04 12.81 -0.04
N LEU A 91 -1.01 12.49 -1.34
CA LEU A 91 -1.95 11.56 -1.97
C LEU A 91 -1.85 10.16 -1.34
N MET A 92 -0.65 9.66 -1.09
CA MET A 92 -0.44 8.34 -0.47
C MET A 92 -0.89 8.31 0.99
N VAL A 93 -0.71 9.40 1.75
CA VAL A 93 -1.26 9.53 3.12
C VAL A 93 -2.79 9.55 3.10
N ALA A 94 -3.40 10.27 2.15
CA ALA A 94 -4.86 10.27 1.98
C ALA A 94 -5.39 8.88 1.63
N LEU A 95 -4.74 8.17 0.69
CA LEU A 95 -5.07 6.80 0.33
C LEU A 95 -4.98 5.84 1.53
N THR A 96 -3.92 5.97 2.34
CA THR A 96 -3.75 5.18 3.58
C THR A 96 -4.88 5.43 4.55
N SER A 97 -5.29 6.68 4.72
CA SER A 97 -6.35 7.07 5.65
C SER A 97 -7.71 6.49 5.22
N VAL A 98 -8.04 6.56 3.93
CA VAL A 98 -9.28 6.00 3.39
C VAL A 98 -9.30 4.48 3.53
N LEU A 99 -8.25 3.80 3.08
CA LEU A 99 -8.15 2.35 3.17
C LEU A 99 -8.14 1.87 4.63
N GLY A 100 -7.40 2.59 5.49
CA GLY A 100 -7.33 2.32 6.92
C GLY A 100 -8.68 2.51 7.62
N ALA A 101 -9.43 3.55 7.30
CA ALA A 101 -10.77 3.77 7.84
C ALA A 101 -11.73 2.65 7.44
N CYS A 102 -11.78 2.27 6.15
CA CYS A 102 -12.61 1.17 5.66
C CYS A 102 -12.24 -0.16 6.35
N SER A 103 -10.94 -0.46 6.46
CA SER A 103 -10.44 -1.67 7.12
C SER A 103 -10.78 -1.68 8.62
N MET A 104 -10.67 -0.53 9.29
CA MET A 104 -11.03 -0.40 10.71
C MET A 104 -12.53 -0.61 10.92
N ILE A 105 -13.39 0.03 10.11
CA ILE A 105 -14.85 -0.18 10.17
C ILE A 105 -15.18 -1.67 10.02
N PHE A 106 -14.56 -2.34 9.05
CA PHE A 106 -14.75 -3.78 8.85
C PHE A 106 -14.26 -4.60 10.06
N ALA A 107 -13.13 -4.23 10.64
CA ALA A 107 -12.55 -4.93 11.79
C ALA A 107 -13.43 -4.84 13.04
N LEU A 108 -14.12 -3.71 13.28
CA LEU A 108 -15.02 -3.51 14.42
C LEU A 108 -16.19 -4.50 14.47
N ALA A 109 -16.55 -5.10 13.35
CA ALA A 109 -17.61 -6.14 13.31
C ALA A 109 -17.19 -7.42 14.05
N ARG A 110 -15.88 -7.80 14.01
CA ARG A 110 -15.41 -9.07 14.57
C ARG A 110 -13.93 -9.10 14.96
N TRP A 111 -13.05 -8.58 14.11
CA TRP A 111 -11.60 -8.83 14.20
C TRP A 111 -10.93 -8.11 15.36
N ASP A 112 -11.49 -7.02 15.84
CA ASP A 112 -11.04 -6.35 17.06
C ASP A 112 -11.12 -7.25 18.30
N ARG A 113 -11.92 -8.34 18.22
CA ARG A 113 -12.14 -9.32 19.30
C ARG A 113 -11.25 -10.55 19.19
N ALA A 114 -10.61 -10.77 18.04
CA ALA A 114 -9.85 -11.99 17.75
C ALA A 114 -8.52 -12.08 18.51
N GLY A 115 -8.09 -10.97 19.12
CA GLY A 115 -6.86 -10.93 19.92
C GLY A 115 -6.62 -9.56 20.56
N PRO A 116 -5.65 -9.46 21.47
CA PRO A 116 -5.34 -8.22 22.16
C PRO A 116 -4.61 -7.22 21.23
N ARG A 117 -4.69 -5.94 21.59
CA ARG A 117 -3.90 -4.83 21.04
C ARG A 117 -4.08 -4.55 19.54
N PHE A 118 -5.16 -5.06 18.92
CA PHE A 118 -5.43 -4.85 17.49
C PHE A 118 -5.37 -3.36 17.10
N HIS A 119 -6.09 -2.50 17.83
CA HIS A 119 -6.16 -1.07 17.55
C HIS A 119 -4.81 -0.36 17.63
N ALA A 120 -4.02 -0.67 18.67
CA ALA A 120 -2.69 -0.07 18.84
C ALA A 120 -1.74 -0.49 17.71
N LEU A 121 -1.70 -1.78 17.37
CA LEU A 121 -0.88 -2.28 16.25
C LEU A 121 -1.31 -1.68 14.91
N PHE A 122 -2.62 -1.53 14.70
CA PHE A 122 -3.15 -0.93 13.48
C PHE A 122 -2.71 0.55 13.35
N LEU A 123 -2.80 1.34 14.41
CA LEU A 123 -2.38 2.73 14.40
C LEU A 123 -0.86 2.89 14.27
N LEU A 124 -0.06 2.00 14.89
CA LEU A 124 1.39 1.97 14.70
C LEU A 124 1.77 1.60 13.26
N LEU A 125 1.01 0.70 12.63
CA LEU A 125 1.19 0.42 11.21
C LEU A 125 0.95 1.68 10.36
N VAL A 126 -0.17 2.37 10.58
CA VAL A 126 -0.52 3.61 9.88
C VAL A 126 0.53 4.70 10.12
N MET A 127 1.03 4.85 11.35
CA MET A 127 2.15 5.75 11.68
C MET A 127 3.38 5.46 10.82
N GLY A 128 3.82 4.20 10.77
CA GLY A 128 4.98 3.79 9.99
C GLY A 128 4.80 4.03 8.49
N VAL A 129 3.62 3.72 7.95
CA VAL A 129 3.27 3.96 6.54
C VAL A 129 3.29 5.46 6.22
N ASN A 130 2.64 6.29 7.03
CA ASN A 130 2.61 7.75 6.82
C ASN A 130 4.00 8.36 6.95
N GLY A 131 4.80 7.89 7.93
CA GLY A 131 6.18 8.32 8.08
C GLY A 131 7.05 7.98 6.88
N ALA A 132 6.88 6.77 6.31
CA ALA A 132 7.59 6.36 5.10
C ALA A 132 7.21 7.19 3.87
N PHE A 133 5.96 7.67 3.76
CA PHE A 133 5.54 8.56 2.68
C PHE A 133 6.02 10.01 2.84
N LEU A 134 6.13 10.49 4.07
CA LEU A 134 6.47 11.89 4.33
C LEU A 134 7.98 12.12 4.52
N THR A 135 8.79 11.09 4.74
CA THR A 135 10.22 11.28 4.96
C THR A 135 11.00 11.66 3.70
N GLY A 136 11.92 12.60 3.84
CA GLY A 136 12.90 12.99 2.83
C GLY A 136 14.32 12.46 3.10
N ASP A 137 14.49 11.52 4.03
CA ASP A 137 15.78 10.96 4.43
C ASP A 137 15.75 9.43 4.40
N LEU A 138 16.79 8.79 3.84
CA LEU A 138 16.85 7.34 3.66
C LEU A 138 16.99 6.58 4.99
N PHE A 139 17.69 7.14 5.99
CA PHE A 139 17.81 6.47 7.27
C PHE A 139 16.50 6.55 8.06
N ASN A 140 15.87 7.71 8.04
CA ASN A 140 14.57 7.88 8.66
C ASN A 140 13.49 7.02 7.97
N LEU A 141 13.60 6.83 6.65
CA LEU A 141 12.77 5.90 5.90
C LEU A 141 12.94 4.45 6.43
N PHE A 142 14.18 4.03 6.71
CA PHE A 142 14.45 2.74 7.34
C PHE A 142 13.71 2.59 8.68
N VAL A 143 13.78 3.61 9.55
CA VAL A 143 13.11 3.58 10.86
C VAL A 143 11.60 3.41 10.71
N PHE A 144 10.96 4.16 9.80
CA PHE A 144 9.53 4.02 9.55
C PHE A 144 9.16 2.67 8.95
N PHE A 145 10.02 2.11 8.08
CA PHE A 145 9.83 0.76 7.58
C PHE A 145 9.85 -0.28 8.70
N GLU A 146 10.79 -0.17 9.64
CA GLU A 146 10.88 -1.12 10.76
C GLU A 146 9.66 -1.02 11.69
N ILE A 147 9.18 0.19 11.99
CA ILE A 147 7.96 0.38 12.78
C ILE A 147 6.74 -0.23 12.07
N MET A 148 6.59 0.08 10.78
CA MET A 148 5.53 -0.48 9.93
C MET A 148 5.57 -2.00 9.91
N LEU A 149 6.75 -2.60 9.73
CA LEU A 149 6.93 -4.05 9.69
C LEU A 149 6.64 -4.70 11.03
N ALA A 150 7.18 -4.17 12.14
CA ALA A 150 6.93 -4.70 13.47
C ALA A 150 5.43 -4.72 13.80
N ALA A 151 4.71 -3.65 13.48
CA ALA A 151 3.26 -3.59 13.64
C ALA A 151 2.54 -4.58 12.72
N SER A 152 2.99 -4.71 11.47
CA SER A 152 2.40 -5.64 10.49
C SER A 152 2.60 -7.11 10.89
N TYR A 153 3.71 -7.46 11.53
CA TYR A 153 3.94 -8.81 12.06
C TYR A 153 2.89 -9.19 13.10
N GLY A 154 2.60 -8.27 14.03
CA GLY A 154 1.53 -8.47 15.01
C GLY A 154 0.15 -8.63 14.36
N LEU A 155 -0.16 -7.84 13.32
CA LEU A 155 -1.43 -7.93 12.59
C LEU A 155 -1.51 -9.17 11.69
N ALA A 156 -0.42 -9.62 11.09
CA ALA A 156 -0.36 -10.84 10.27
C ALA A 156 -0.66 -12.09 11.11
N LEU A 157 -0.19 -12.10 12.36
CA LEU A 157 -0.42 -13.20 13.30
C LEU A 157 -1.73 -13.07 14.10
N HIS A 158 -2.45 -11.95 13.94
CA HIS A 158 -3.66 -11.66 14.72
C HIS A 158 -4.77 -12.69 14.44
N GLY A 159 -5.35 -13.21 15.52
CA GLY A 159 -6.40 -14.24 15.48
C GLY A 159 -5.87 -15.68 15.43
N SER A 160 -4.54 -15.88 15.46
CA SER A 160 -3.86 -17.18 15.57
C SER A 160 -4.23 -18.18 14.46
N GLY A 161 -3.71 -19.40 14.51
CA GLY A 161 -3.95 -20.47 13.53
C GLY A 161 -2.65 -20.91 12.84
N GLU A 162 -2.51 -22.22 12.59
CA GLU A 162 -1.27 -22.82 12.05
C GLU A 162 -0.85 -22.22 10.71
N ALA A 163 -1.79 -22.09 9.77
CA ALA A 163 -1.52 -21.52 8.44
C ALA A 163 -1.01 -20.07 8.54
N ARG A 164 -1.60 -19.28 9.45
CA ARG A 164 -1.24 -17.87 9.68
C ARG A 164 0.11 -17.73 10.33
N ILE A 165 0.44 -18.63 11.30
CA ILE A 165 1.75 -18.64 11.95
C ILE A 165 2.84 -19.01 10.95
N ARG A 166 2.62 -20.04 10.12
CA ARG A 166 3.61 -20.46 9.11
C ARG A 166 3.85 -19.36 8.07
N ALA A 167 2.80 -18.75 7.55
CA ALA A 167 2.89 -17.65 6.60
C ALA A 167 3.55 -16.41 7.23
N GLY A 168 3.21 -16.09 8.49
CA GLY A 168 3.78 -14.97 9.22
C GLY A 168 5.28 -15.15 9.50
N LEU A 169 5.76 -16.34 9.85
CA LEU A 169 7.19 -16.59 10.01
C LEU A 169 7.97 -16.40 8.71
N ALA A 170 7.45 -16.88 7.58
CA ALA A 170 8.07 -16.65 6.28
C ALA A 170 8.09 -15.15 5.93
N TYR A 171 7.00 -14.43 6.21
CA TYR A 171 6.89 -12.99 6.04
C TYR A 171 7.95 -12.23 6.84
N ILE A 172 8.11 -12.56 8.13
CA ILE A 172 9.11 -11.95 9.00
C ILE A 172 10.53 -12.21 8.45
N ALA A 173 10.86 -13.46 8.12
CA ALA A 173 12.18 -13.81 7.64
C ALA A 173 12.58 -13.06 6.36
N VAL A 174 11.68 -13.00 5.37
CA VAL A 174 11.94 -12.30 4.09
C VAL A 174 12.09 -10.79 4.32
N ASN A 175 11.19 -10.19 5.12
CA ASN A 175 11.24 -8.75 5.35
C ASN A 175 12.45 -8.34 6.20
N LEU A 176 12.85 -9.14 7.18
CA LEU A 176 14.07 -8.90 7.96
C LEU A 176 15.33 -8.96 7.05
N THR A 177 15.39 -9.94 6.13
CA THR A 177 16.46 -10.01 5.13
C THR A 177 16.47 -8.75 4.24
N ALA A 178 15.31 -8.30 3.77
CA ALA A 178 15.21 -7.07 2.99
C ALA A 178 15.65 -5.84 3.79
N SER A 179 15.37 -5.78 5.09
CA SER A 179 15.83 -4.72 5.99
C SER A 179 17.34 -4.71 6.17
N MET A 180 17.99 -5.88 6.22
CA MET A 180 19.45 -5.98 6.21
C MET A 180 20.05 -5.45 4.92
N LEU A 181 19.48 -5.82 3.75
CA LEU A 181 19.90 -5.28 2.45
C LEU A 181 19.71 -3.76 2.38
N PHE A 182 18.62 -3.26 2.96
CA PHE A 182 18.37 -1.81 3.05
C PHE A 182 19.55 -1.11 3.74
N LEU A 183 19.93 -1.55 4.94
CA LEU A 183 21.04 -0.96 5.71
C LEU A 183 22.36 -1.04 4.97
N ILE A 184 22.65 -2.17 4.32
CA ILE A 184 23.87 -2.33 3.52
C ILE A 184 23.89 -1.30 2.38
N GLY A 185 22.79 -1.20 1.61
CA GLY A 185 22.67 -0.26 0.50
C GLY A 185 22.83 1.19 0.94
N VAL A 186 22.15 1.59 2.02
CA VAL A 186 22.26 2.95 2.59
C VAL A 186 23.67 3.24 3.09
N SER A 187 24.33 2.27 3.74
CA SER A 187 25.70 2.44 4.23
C SER A 187 26.69 2.67 3.09
N LEU A 188 26.54 1.96 1.97
CA LEU A 188 27.37 2.15 0.77
C LEU A 188 27.12 3.51 0.13
N ILE A 189 25.85 3.93 0.01
CA ILE A 189 25.50 5.26 -0.51
C ILE A 189 26.10 6.35 0.37
N TYR A 190 25.93 6.24 1.70
CA TYR A 190 26.50 7.22 2.64
C TYR A 190 28.01 7.27 2.58
N GLY A 191 28.69 6.12 2.46
CA GLY A 191 30.15 6.06 2.34
C GLY A 191 30.71 6.83 1.15
N VAL A 192 29.95 6.89 0.03
CA VAL A 192 30.34 7.62 -1.17
C VAL A 192 29.92 9.09 -1.13
N THR A 193 28.70 9.36 -0.64
CA THR A 193 28.08 10.69 -0.77
C THR A 193 28.18 11.54 0.49
N GLY A 194 28.35 10.93 1.66
CA GLY A 194 28.34 11.60 2.97
C GLY A 194 26.99 12.16 3.39
N THR A 195 25.89 11.76 2.72
CA THR A 195 24.54 12.23 3.04
C THR A 195 23.49 11.13 2.79
N LEU A 196 22.38 11.18 3.54
CA LEU A 196 21.20 10.32 3.32
C LEU A 196 19.94 11.13 3.05
N ASN A 197 20.04 12.46 3.08
CA ASN A 197 18.96 13.33 2.66
C ASN A 197 18.74 13.19 1.15
N MET A 198 17.52 12.85 0.74
CA MET A 198 17.22 12.53 -0.67
C MET A 198 17.43 13.73 -1.61
N ALA A 199 17.14 14.95 -1.15
CA ALA A 199 17.34 16.15 -1.95
C ALA A 199 18.83 16.48 -2.10
N ASP A 200 19.62 16.36 -1.02
CA ASP A 200 21.06 16.56 -1.04
C ASP A 200 21.75 15.47 -1.90
N LEU A 201 21.27 14.22 -1.85
CA LEU A 201 21.73 13.15 -2.75
C LEU A 201 21.53 13.52 -4.22
N ALA A 202 20.37 14.06 -4.58
CA ALA A 202 20.09 14.46 -5.97
C ALA A 202 21.10 15.51 -6.48
N VAL A 203 21.55 16.41 -5.62
CA VAL A 203 22.59 17.43 -5.96
C VAL A 203 23.98 16.81 -6.06
N ARG A 204 24.33 15.84 -5.19
CA ARG A 204 25.68 15.26 -5.13
C ARG A 204 25.92 14.16 -6.16
N ILE A 205 24.92 13.40 -6.57
CA ILE A 205 25.06 12.26 -7.49
C ILE A 205 25.73 12.65 -8.81
N PRO A 206 25.36 13.75 -9.49
CA PRO A 206 26.05 14.17 -10.71
C PRO A 206 27.54 14.44 -10.53
N GLN A 207 27.96 14.79 -9.30
CA GLN A 207 29.33 15.19 -8.94
C GLN A 207 30.19 14.02 -8.45
N ILE A 208 29.65 12.81 -8.33
CA ILE A 208 30.39 11.62 -7.88
C ILE A 208 31.54 11.34 -8.86
N ALA A 209 32.76 11.19 -8.32
CA ALA A 209 33.94 10.82 -9.10
C ALA A 209 33.70 9.45 -9.81
N GLU A 210 34.29 9.32 -11.00
CA GLU A 210 34.13 8.08 -11.80
C GLU A 210 34.63 6.84 -11.06
N ALA A 211 35.69 6.98 -10.25
CA ALA A 211 36.22 5.89 -9.43
C ALA A 211 35.24 5.37 -8.37
N ASP A 212 34.41 6.25 -7.79
CA ASP A 212 33.48 5.91 -6.71
C ASP A 212 32.07 5.57 -7.22
N ARG A 213 31.79 5.90 -8.47
CA ARG A 213 30.48 5.70 -9.08
C ARG A 213 30.04 4.24 -9.12
N GLY A 214 30.98 3.32 -9.34
CA GLY A 214 30.71 1.89 -9.30
C GLY A 214 30.21 1.44 -7.91
N LEU A 215 30.82 1.93 -6.83
CA LEU A 215 30.40 1.62 -5.47
C LEU A 215 29.04 2.23 -5.13
N PHE A 216 28.78 3.46 -5.58
CA PHE A 216 27.46 4.09 -5.47
C PHE A 216 26.37 3.26 -6.17
N HIS A 217 26.63 2.82 -7.41
CA HIS A 217 25.67 1.97 -8.14
C HIS A 217 25.42 0.63 -7.47
N VAL A 218 26.44 -0.01 -6.87
CA VAL A 218 26.25 -1.22 -6.07
C VAL A 218 25.36 -0.95 -4.86
N GLY A 219 25.61 0.15 -4.13
CA GLY A 219 24.78 0.58 -3.02
C GLY A 219 23.32 0.81 -3.44
N ALA A 220 23.12 1.51 -4.54
CA ALA A 220 21.79 1.77 -5.11
C ALA A 220 21.08 0.49 -5.59
N ALA A 221 21.80 -0.46 -6.19
CA ALA A 221 21.26 -1.74 -6.60
C ALA A 221 20.83 -2.59 -5.40
N VAL A 222 21.65 -2.68 -4.36
CA VAL A 222 21.31 -3.43 -3.13
C VAL A 222 20.09 -2.81 -2.44
N LEU A 223 20.03 -1.49 -2.33
CA LEU A 223 18.88 -0.76 -1.82
C LEU A 223 17.64 -0.99 -2.68
N GLY A 224 17.80 -0.98 -4.01
CA GLY A 224 16.74 -1.28 -4.98
C GLY A 224 16.16 -2.69 -4.76
N VAL A 225 17.01 -3.71 -4.60
CA VAL A 225 16.56 -5.09 -4.31
C VAL A 225 15.72 -5.16 -3.03
N ALA A 226 16.10 -4.42 -1.98
CA ALA A 226 15.32 -4.36 -0.75
C ALA A 226 13.90 -3.81 -1.00
N PHE A 227 13.75 -2.73 -1.75
CA PHE A 227 12.44 -2.17 -2.08
C PHE A 227 11.65 -3.02 -3.07
N LEU A 228 12.30 -3.63 -4.06
CA LEU A 228 11.67 -4.54 -5.01
C LEU A 228 11.15 -5.81 -4.32
N THR A 229 11.84 -6.31 -3.27
CA THR A 229 11.32 -7.37 -2.41
C THR A 229 10.04 -6.93 -1.69
N LYS A 230 10.01 -5.71 -1.16
CA LYS A 230 8.82 -5.15 -0.49
C LYS A 230 7.65 -4.87 -1.44
N CYS A 231 7.93 -4.55 -2.71
CA CYS A 231 6.91 -4.47 -3.78
C CYS A 231 6.39 -5.83 -4.24
N ALA A 232 6.98 -6.92 -3.78
CA ALA A 232 6.75 -8.27 -4.27
C ALA A 232 7.00 -8.43 -5.78
N MET A 233 8.04 -7.77 -6.33
CA MET A 233 8.47 -7.97 -7.71
C MET A 233 8.93 -9.42 -7.91
N TRP A 234 8.54 -10.03 -9.01
CA TRP A 234 9.01 -11.37 -9.37
C TRP A 234 10.54 -11.35 -9.67
N PRO A 235 11.33 -12.32 -9.17
CA PRO A 235 10.96 -13.50 -8.40
C PRO A 235 10.89 -13.30 -6.88
N LEU A 236 11.09 -12.10 -6.34
CA LEU A 236 11.20 -11.78 -4.92
C LEU A 236 9.85 -11.78 -4.17
N GLY A 237 8.73 -11.90 -4.90
CA GLY A 237 7.36 -11.71 -4.39
C GLY A 237 6.68 -12.97 -3.82
N PHE A 238 7.36 -14.11 -3.70
CA PHE A 238 6.78 -15.39 -3.29
C PHE A 238 6.12 -15.39 -1.91
N TRP A 239 6.55 -14.50 -1.02
CA TRP A 239 6.04 -14.36 0.34
C TRP A 239 4.64 -13.70 0.42
N LEU A 240 4.29 -12.84 -0.54
CA LEU A 240 3.11 -11.99 -0.45
C LEU A 240 1.82 -12.79 -0.51
N THR A 241 1.68 -13.70 -1.47
CA THR A 241 0.44 -14.45 -1.68
C THR A 241 0.07 -15.31 -0.48
N THR A 242 1.05 -16.00 0.10
CA THR A 242 0.86 -16.85 1.29
C THR A 242 0.52 -16.02 2.53
N THR A 243 1.16 -14.87 2.70
CA THR A 243 0.96 -14.00 3.87
C THR A 243 -0.38 -13.28 3.81
N TYR A 244 -0.69 -12.64 2.68
CA TYR A 244 -1.90 -11.82 2.57
C TYR A 244 -3.17 -12.68 2.53
N SER A 245 -3.12 -13.85 1.89
CA SER A 245 -4.28 -14.76 1.88
C SER A 245 -4.55 -15.39 3.25
N ALA A 246 -3.51 -15.59 4.08
CA ALA A 246 -3.65 -16.14 5.43
C ALA A 246 -4.00 -15.09 6.48
N ALA A 247 -3.72 -13.81 6.27
CA ALA A 247 -4.02 -12.74 7.20
C ALA A 247 -5.54 -12.54 7.38
N SER A 248 -5.94 -11.85 8.46
CA SER A 248 -7.33 -11.43 8.60
C SER A 248 -7.70 -10.43 7.51
N ALA A 249 -8.93 -10.45 6.99
CA ALA A 249 -9.31 -9.58 5.88
C ALA A 249 -9.02 -8.08 6.10
N PRO A 250 -9.30 -7.47 7.26
CA PRO A 250 -8.94 -6.07 7.48
C PRO A 250 -7.43 -5.85 7.54
N ALA A 251 -6.64 -6.81 8.03
CA ALA A 251 -5.18 -6.73 7.97
C ALA A 251 -4.67 -6.86 6.54
N ALA A 252 -5.16 -7.85 5.77
CA ALA A 252 -4.80 -8.04 4.38
C ALA A 252 -5.17 -6.83 3.50
N ALA A 253 -6.33 -6.21 3.76
CA ALA A 253 -6.75 -4.99 3.08
C ALA A 253 -5.77 -3.83 3.29
N VAL A 254 -5.34 -3.58 4.54
CA VAL A 254 -4.33 -2.55 4.83
C VAL A 254 -2.96 -2.96 4.32
N PHE A 255 -2.63 -4.25 4.29
CA PHE A 255 -1.36 -4.72 3.72
C PHE A 255 -1.25 -4.44 2.22
N ALA A 256 -2.35 -4.24 1.50
CA ALA A 256 -2.28 -3.78 0.12
C ALA A 256 -1.52 -2.45 -0.03
N ILE A 257 -1.57 -1.54 0.97
CA ILE A 257 -0.78 -0.30 0.95
C ILE A 257 0.70 -0.55 1.26
N LEU A 258 1.06 -1.59 2.04
CA LEU A 258 2.47 -1.88 2.39
C LEU A 258 3.31 -2.16 1.14
N SER A 259 2.79 -2.95 0.20
CA SER A 259 3.46 -3.18 -1.08
C SER A 259 3.62 -1.90 -1.89
N LYS A 260 2.70 -0.94 -1.74
CA LYS A 260 2.74 0.36 -2.41
C LYS A 260 3.74 1.32 -1.77
N VAL A 261 4.08 1.16 -0.48
CA VAL A 261 5.19 1.91 0.14
C VAL A 261 6.50 1.62 -0.59
N GLY A 262 6.79 0.35 -0.90
CA GLY A 262 7.96 -0.01 -1.71
C GLY A 262 7.91 0.61 -3.11
N ALA A 263 6.76 0.51 -3.80
CA ALA A 263 6.59 1.12 -5.13
C ALA A 263 6.76 2.65 -5.10
N TYR A 264 6.20 3.31 -4.08
CA TYR A 264 6.37 4.74 -3.84
C TYR A 264 7.85 5.13 -3.72
N VAL A 265 8.63 4.37 -2.95
CA VAL A 265 10.07 4.64 -2.78
C VAL A 265 10.81 4.46 -4.10
N ILE A 266 10.52 3.40 -4.88
CA ILE A 266 11.10 3.20 -6.20
C ILE A 266 10.74 4.37 -7.14
N ILE A 267 9.49 4.84 -7.15
CA ILE A 267 9.10 6.05 -7.89
C ILE A 267 9.96 7.23 -7.47
N ARG A 268 10.02 7.51 -6.16
CA ARG A 268 10.75 8.67 -5.63
C ARG A 268 12.24 8.62 -5.97
N LEU A 269 12.90 7.50 -5.73
CA LEU A 269 14.34 7.36 -6.00
C LEU A 269 14.63 7.40 -7.50
N SER A 270 13.82 6.76 -8.35
CA SER A 270 14.03 6.76 -9.79
C SER A 270 13.92 8.16 -10.41
N PHE A 271 12.92 8.93 -10.00
CA PHE A 271 12.68 10.26 -10.57
C PHE A 271 13.41 11.40 -9.85
N LEU A 272 13.95 11.17 -8.65
CA LEU A 272 14.72 12.17 -7.92
C LEU A 272 16.24 11.95 -8.05
N LEU A 273 16.72 10.70 -7.88
CA LEU A 273 18.14 10.40 -7.83
C LEU A 273 18.71 9.99 -9.18
N PHE A 274 17.90 9.37 -10.03
CA PHE A 274 18.32 8.84 -11.34
C PHE A 274 17.60 9.53 -12.51
N ALA A 275 17.18 10.77 -12.28
CA ALA A 275 16.59 11.64 -13.29
C ALA A 275 17.57 11.92 -14.46
N PRO A 276 17.12 12.43 -15.61
CA PRO A 276 17.99 12.71 -16.77
C PRO A 276 19.16 13.64 -16.49
N ASP A 277 19.03 14.50 -15.48
CA ASP A 277 20.07 15.44 -15.03
C ASP A 277 21.09 14.84 -14.02
N SER A 278 20.93 13.58 -13.65
CA SER A 278 21.84 12.86 -12.73
C SER A 278 23.18 12.46 -13.37
N GLY A 279 23.53 13.03 -14.52
CA GLY A 279 24.79 12.77 -15.21
C GLY A 279 24.93 11.32 -15.64
N ALA A 280 26.09 10.71 -15.41
CA ALA A 280 26.35 9.33 -15.81
C ALA A 280 25.58 8.27 -14.98
N SER A 281 24.81 8.67 -13.98
CA SER A 281 23.92 7.79 -13.21
C SER A 281 22.47 7.89 -13.70
N ALA A 282 22.17 8.71 -14.70
CA ALA A 282 20.84 8.87 -15.25
C ALA A 282 20.27 7.53 -15.74
N GLY A 283 19.02 7.24 -15.38
CA GLY A 283 18.32 6.02 -15.79
C GLY A 283 18.86 4.72 -15.19
N PHE A 284 19.72 4.79 -14.15
CA PHE A 284 20.23 3.58 -13.51
C PHE A 284 19.13 2.68 -13.00
N GLY A 285 19.17 1.41 -13.40
CA GLY A 285 18.19 0.39 -12.99
C GLY A 285 16.86 0.38 -13.76
N GLN A 286 16.54 1.37 -14.58
CA GLN A 286 15.25 1.49 -15.28
C GLN A 286 14.90 0.22 -16.09
N LEU A 287 15.83 -0.32 -16.87
CA LEU A 287 15.60 -1.53 -17.65
C LEU A 287 15.22 -2.73 -16.77
N TRP A 288 15.91 -2.91 -15.64
CA TRP A 288 15.63 -4.00 -14.72
C TRP A 288 14.28 -3.85 -14.02
N ILE A 289 13.90 -2.61 -13.67
CA ILE A 289 12.59 -2.30 -13.10
C ILE A 289 11.49 -2.56 -14.14
N LEU A 290 11.70 -2.19 -15.41
CA LEU A 290 10.75 -2.45 -16.49
C LEU A 290 10.55 -3.96 -16.72
N LEU A 291 11.64 -4.69 -16.94
CA LEU A 291 11.58 -6.14 -17.21
C LEU A 291 11.02 -6.91 -16.00
N GLY A 292 11.45 -6.56 -14.80
CA GLY A 292 10.93 -7.13 -13.57
C GLY A 292 9.44 -6.79 -13.35
N GLY A 293 9.02 -5.57 -13.67
CA GLY A 293 7.61 -5.16 -13.62
C GLY A 293 6.75 -5.97 -14.59
N LEU A 294 7.17 -6.13 -15.84
CA LEU A 294 6.48 -6.94 -16.86
C LEU A 294 6.41 -8.42 -16.45
N ALA A 295 7.53 -8.99 -15.96
CA ALA A 295 7.56 -10.36 -15.47
C ALA A 295 6.61 -10.53 -14.25
N THR A 296 6.52 -9.53 -13.40
CA THR A 296 5.61 -9.52 -12.23
C THR A 296 4.15 -9.50 -12.67
N ILE A 297 3.79 -8.74 -13.70
CA ILE A 297 2.44 -8.76 -14.29
C ILE A 297 2.13 -10.16 -14.83
N GLY A 298 3.04 -10.75 -15.62
CA GLY A 298 2.85 -12.09 -16.18
C GLY A 298 2.68 -13.16 -15.10
N PHE A 299 3.56 -13.17 -14.09
CA PHE A 299 3.48 -14.09 -12.96
C PHE A 299 2.18 -13.91 -12.16
N GLY A 300 1.85 -12.66 -11.82
CA GLY A 300 0.65 -12.35 -11.04
C GLY A 300 -0.65 -12.72 -11.79
N THR A 301 -0.71 -12.47 -13.10
CA THR A 301 -1.87 -12.84 -13.93
C THR A 301 -2.03 -14.35 -14.04
N ALA A 302 -0.94 -15.10 -14.29
CA ALA A 302 -0.98 -16.55 -14.30
C ALA A 302 -1.42 -17.13 -12.96
N GLY A 303 -0.91 -16.58 -11.84
CA GLY A 303 -1.30 -16.97 -10.49
C GLY A 303 -2.76 -16.66 -10.18
N MET A 304 -3.28 -15.51 -10.65
CA MET A 304 -4.68 -15.14 -10.47
C MET A 304 -5.63 -16.10 -11.20
N ILE A 305 -5.29 -16.50 -12.42
CA ILE A 305 -6.08 -17.48 -13.22
C ILE A 305 -6.05 -18.86 -12.55
N ALA A 306 -4.92 -19.25 -11.95
CA ALA A 306 -4.77 -20.53 -11.26
C ALA A 306 -5.36 -20.54 -9.83
N ALA A 307 -5.74 -19.39 -9.29
CA ALA A 307 -6.22 -19.27 -7.93
C ALA A 307 -7.56 -19.98 -7.75
N ARG A 308 -7.66 -20.81 -6.69
CA ARG A 308 -8.89 -21.52 -6.31
C ARG A 308 -9.67 -20.83 -5.20
N ASP A 309 -9.09 -19.84 -4.57
CA ASP A 309 -9.63 -19.06 -3.47
C ASP A 309 -9.58 -17.58 -3.82
N LEU A 310 -10.63 -16.84 -3.48
CA LEU A 310 -10.73 -15.42 -3.76
C LEU A 310 -9.67 -14.60 -2.99
N SER A 311 -9.29 -15.02 -1.78
CA SER A 311 -8.23 -14.36 -1.01
C SER A 311 -6.87 -14.51 -1.69
N ILE A 312 -6.60 -15.67 -2.30
CA ILE A 312 -5.38 -15.91 -3.09
C ILE A 312 -5.41 -15.07 -4.38
N ALA A 313 -6.57 -15.02 -5.07
CA ALA A 313 -6.74 -14.19 -6.26
C ALA A 313 -6.53 -12.69 -5.93
N ALA A 314 -7.06 -12.20 -4.80
CA ALA A 314 -6.84 -10.84 -4.33
C ALA A 314 -5.34 -10.55 -4.04
N ALA A 315 -4.61 -11.50 -3.48
CA ALA A 315 -3.17 -11.37 -3.26
C ALA A 315 -2.38 -11.29 -4.57
N TYR A 316 -2.74 -12.09 -5.58
CA TYR A 316 -2.16 -11.96 -6.91
C TYR A 316 -2.54 -10.65 -7.60
N ALA A 317 -3.74 -10.12 -7.37
CA ALA A 317 -4.14 -8.80 -7.87
C ALA A 317 -3.24 -7.68 -7.31
N VAL A 318 -2.81 -7.77 -6.05
CA VAL A 318 -1.82 -6.85 -5.46
C VAL A 318 -0.48 -6.93 -6.21
N ILE A 319 -0.03 -8.15 -6.56
CA ILE A 319 1.21 -8.37 -7.33
C ILE A 319 1.10 -7.76 -8.73
N VAL A 320 0.00 -8.02 -9.47
CA VAL A 320 -0.25 -7.41 -10.78
C VAL A 320 -0.24 -5.89 -10.71
N SER A 321 -0.93 -5.34 -9.70
CA SER A 321 -0.96 -3.89 -9.47
C SER A 321 0.44 -3.31 -9.21
N SER A 322 1.26 -3.97 -8.39
CA SER A 322 2.64 -3.54 -8.14
C SER A 322 3.50 -3.65 -9.39
N GLY A 323 3.37 -4.75 -10.15
CA GLY A 323 4.08 -4.95 -11.42
C GLY A 323 3.75 -3.87 -12.46
N THR A 324 2.47 -3.47 -12.56
CA THR A 324 2.04 -2.41 -13.48
C THR A 324 2.70 -1.07 -13.14
N VAL A 325 2.72 -0.70 -11.86
CA VAL A 325 3.37 0.54 -11.41
C VAL A 325 4.88 0.48 -11.65
N LEU A 326 5.54 -0.64 -11.32
CA LEU A 326 6.98 -0.82 -11.54
C LEU A 326 7.33 -0.76 -13.03
N ALA A 327 6.55 -1.40 -13.91
CA ALA A 327 6.77 -1.32 -15.35
C ALA A 327 6.68 0.13 -15.85
N ALA A 328 5.69 0.89 -15.40
CA ALA A 328 5.55 2.30 -15.73
C ALA A 328 6.75 3.15 -15.25
N VAL A 329 7.25 2.89 -14.04
CA VAL A 329 8.47 3.56 -13.52
C VAL A 329 9.68 3.23 -14.38
N GLY A 330 9.83 1.96 -14.78
CA GLY A 330 10.95 1.50 -15.62
C GLY A 330 10.99 2.13 -17.02
N ILE A 331 9.88 2.70 -17.52
CA ILE A 331 9.84 3.48 -18.76
C ILE A 331 10.55 4.83 -18.60
N GLY A 332 10.59 5.39 -17.38
CA GLY A 332 11.29 6.64 -17.08
C GLY A 332 10.63 7.91 -17.64
N ASN A 333 9.34 7.84 -18.00
CA ASN A 333 8.59 8.99 -18.51
C ASN A 333 7.61 9.54 -17.46
N ALA A 334 7.63 10.85 -17.22
CA ALA A 334 6.78 11.51 -16.22
C ALA A 334 5.28 11.45 -16.55
N ASP A 335 4.91 11.52 -17.83
CA ASP A 335 3.51 11.46 -18.24
C ASP A 335 2.93 10.05 -18.01
N VAL A 336 3.71 9.00 -18.31
CA VAL A 336 3.35 7.61 -18.01
C VAL A 336 3.21 7.41 -16.50
N LEU A 337 4.08 8.04 -15.70
CA LEU A 337 4.01 7.98 -14.24
C LEU A 337 2.71 8.59 -13.71
N GLY A 338 2.22 9.68 -14.30
CA GLY A 338 0.93 10.29 -13.92
C GLY A 338 -0.23 9.30 -14.00
N GLY A 339 -0.33 8.58 -15.13
CA GLY A 339 -1.31 7.49 -15.31
C GLY A 339 -1.10 6.32 -14.34
N ALA A 340 0.15 5.97 -14.05
CA ALA A 340 0.49 4.90 -13.11
C ALA A 340 0.12 5.23 -11.66
N VAL A 341 0.32 6.47 -11.22
CA VAL A 341 -0.09 6.94 -9.88
C VAL A 341 -1.62 6.93 -9.75
N PHE A 342 -2.34 7.38 -10.77
CA PHE A 342 -3.80 7.30 -10.79
C PHE A 342 -4.29 5.85 -10.71
N TYR A 343 -3.68 4.95 -11.49
CA TYR A 343 -3.95 3.51 -11.42
C TYR A 343 -3.63 2.91 -10.04
N LEU A 344 -2.51 3.33 -9.41
CA LEU A 344 -2.07 2.85 -8.10
C LEU A 344 -3.16 3.10 -7.04
N VAL A 345 -3.75 4.29 -7.00
CA VAL A 345 -4.81 4.64 -6.04
C VAL A 345 -6.01 3.71 -6.21
N GLY A 346 -6.54 3.64 -7.44
CA GLY A 346 -7.71 2.82 -7.72
C GLY A 346 -7.48 1.33 -7.45
N SER A 347 -6.38 0.78 -7.96
CA SER A 347 -6.06 -0.64 -7.78
C SER A 347 -5.81 -1.03 -6.32
N THR A 348 -5.24 -0.14 -5.51
CA THR A 348 -5.02 -0.39 -4.08
C THR A 348 -6.34 -0.48 -3.31
N LEU A 349 -7.27 0.45 -3.57
CA LEU A 349 -8.60 0.40 -2.97
C LEU A 349 -9.38 -0.85 -3.41
N ALA A 350 -9.32 -1.21 -4.69
CA ALA A 350 -9.98 -2.39 -5.21
C ALA A 350 -9.42 -3.69 -4.61
N CYS A 351 -8.09 -3.81 -4.47
CA CYS A 351 -7.46 -4.95 -3.80
C CYS A 351 -7.89 -5.06 -2.33
N GLY A 352 -7.90 -3.93 -1.60
CA GLY A 352 -8.40 -3.90 -0.23
C GLY A 352 -9.86 -4.33 -0.10
N ALA A 353 -10.72 -3.85 -1.01
CA ALA A 353 -12.12 -4.25 -1.07
C ALA A 353 -12.27 -5.76 -1.36
N LEU A 354 -11.46 -6.33 -2.27
CA LEU A 354 -11.52 -7.77 -2.59
C LEU A 354 -11.15 -8.64 -1.39
N PHE A 355 -10.18 -8.27 -0.55
CA PHE A 355 -9.86 -9.03 0.67
C PHE A 355 -11.05 -9.03 1.64
N MET A 356 -11.70 -7.88 1.83
CA MET A 356 -12.87 -7.79 2.72
C MET A 356 -14.06 -8.57 2.16
N LEU A 357 -14.31 -8.49 0.84
CA LEU A 357 -15.36 -9.25 0.16
C LEU A 357 -15.11 -10.76 0.21
N ALA A 358 -13.85 -11.19 -0.01
CA ALA A 358 -13.46 -12.59 0.07
C ALA A 358 -13.85 -13.21 1.42
N GLU A 359 -13.63 -12.49 2.52
CA GLU A 359 -14.01 -13.00 3.85
C GLU A 359 -15.53 -13.10 4.02
N VAL A 360 -16.29 -12.09 3.55
CA VAL A 360 -17.76 -12.13 3.65
C VAL A 360 -18.34 -13.29 2.86
N LEU A 361 -17.82 -13.54 1.64
CA LEU A 361 -18.25 -14.65 0.79
C LEU A 361 -17.86 -16.02 1.39
N ASN A 362 -16.63 -16.15 1.90
CA ASN A 362 -16.18 -17.40 2.54
C ASN A 362 -16.99 -17.73 3.79
N ARG A 363 -17.39 -16.73 4.58
CA ARG A 363 -18.29 -16.95 5.74
C ARG A 363 -19.65 -17.49 5.33
N GLY A 364 -20.20 -17.05 4.19
CA GLY A 364 -21.47 -17.54 3.68
C GLY A 364 -21.44 -19.01 3.23
N GLN A 365 -20.24 -19.55 3.00
CA GLN A 365 -20.03 -20.94 2.59
C GLN A 365 -19.76 -21.89 3.76
N ASP A 366 -19.54 -21.38 4.97
CA ASP A 366 -19.24 -22.20 6.16
C ASP A 366 -20.48 -23.02 6.56
N PRO A 367 -20.42 -24.37 6.59
CA PRO A 367 -21.59 -25.20 6.93
C PRO A 367 -22.17 -24.89 8.31
N GLY A 368 -21.33 -24.41 9.25
CA GLY A 368 -21.75 -23.98 10.58
C GLY A 368 -22.55 -22.68 10.61
N ALA A 369 -22.40 -21.82 9.60
CA ALA A 369 -23.21 -20.59 9.48
C ALA A 369 -24.65 -20.90 8.99
N ARG A 370 -24.83 -22.03 8.29
CA ARG A 370 -26.14 -22.52 7.84
C ARG A 370 -26.97 -23.15 8.96
N SER A 371 -26.35 -23.64 10.04
CA SER A 371 -27.04 -24.27 11.15
C SER A 371 -27.84 -23.30 12.03
N GLY A 372 -27.70 -21.99 11.87
CA GLY A 372 -28.54 -20.97 12.51
C GLY A 372 -29.80 -20.59 11.72
N ARG A 373 -29.93 -21.10 10.52
CA ARG A 373 -31.12 -20.97 9.68
C ARG A 373 -31.41 -22.35 9.09
N ALA A 374 -31.83 -23.26 9.95
CA ALA A 374 -32.60 -24.38 9.49
C ALA A 374 -33.89 -23.77 8.90
N VAL A 375 -33.86 -23.51 7.62
CA VAL A 375 -35.08 -23.39 6.85
C VAL A 375 -35.62 -24.80 6.80
N PHE A 376 -36.47 -25.10 7.76
CA PHE A 376 -37.45 -26.17 7.60
C PHE A 376 -38.51 -25.64 6.65
N ASP A 377 -38.17 -25.55 5.39
CA ASP A 377 -39.11 -25.73 4.32
C ASP A 377 -38.94 -27.18 3.86
N ASP A 378 -39.48 -28.09 4.66
CA ASP A 378 -40.03 -29.35 4.17
C ASP A 378 -41.25 -28.97 3.34
N GLU A 379 -41.07 -28.29 2.25
CA GLU A 379 -42.07 -28.26 1.18
C GLU A 379 -42.08 -29.68 0.63
N TYR A 380 -43.12 -30.40 0.99
CA TYR A 380 -43.45 -31.69 0.49
C TYR A 380 -43.42 -31.64 -1.03
N PHE A 381 -42.40 -32.24 -1.62
CA PHE A 381 -42.25 -32.31 -3.07
C PHE A 381 -43.34 -33.28 -3.57
N ASP A 382 -44.46 -32.75 -4.05
CA ASP A 382 -45.45 -33.53 -4.79
C ASP A 382 -44.95 -33.64 -6.24
N PRO A 383 -44.53 -34.84 -6.69
CA PRO A 383 -44.02 -35.04 -8.05
C PRO A 383 -45.07 -34.91 -9.14
N PHE A 384 -46.35 -34.66 -8.80
CA PHE A 384 -47.47 -34.58 -9.73
C PHE A 384 -48.14 -33.20 -9.80
N ASP A 385 -47.55 -32.18 -9.16
CA ASP A 385 -48.05 -30.81 -9.26
C ASP A 385 -47.48 -30.14 -10.53
N ASP A 386 -48.10 -30.41 -11.67
CA ASP A 386 -47.85 -29.82 -12.98
C ASP A 386 -48.49 -28.42 -13.14
N GLU A 387 -48.68 -27.65 -12.07
CA GLU A 387 -49.03 -26.26 -12.24
C GLU A 387 -47.83 -25.51 -12.85
N GLU A 388 -48.06 -24.93 -14.03
CA GLU A 388 -47.14 -24.04 -14.73
C GLU A 388 -46.50 -23.07 -13.72
N ARG A 389 -45.30 -23.39 -13.23
CA ARG A 389 -44.45 -22.47 -12.48
C ARG A 389 -44.09 -21.34 -13.42
N ASN A 390 -44.88 -20.30 -13.44
CA ASN A 390 -44.38 -18.97 -13.64
C ASN A 390 -43.31 -18.77 -12.56
N GLU A 391 -42.08 -19.12 -12.85
CA GLU A 391 -40.96 -18.90 -11.93
C GLU A 391 -40.94 -17.41 -11.62
N PRO A 392 -41.40 -16.96 -10.43
CA PRO A 392 -41.15 -15.59 -10.02
C PRO A 392 -39.63 -15.50 -9.97
N GLY A 393 -39.05 -14.60 -10.74
CA GLY A 393 -37.58 -14.40 -10.76
C GLY A 393 -37.08 -14.38 -9.33
N LEU A 394 -36.02 -15.14 -9.04
CA LEU A 394 -35.40 -15.25 -7.71
C LEU A 394 -35.20 -13.85 -7.16
N VAL A 395 -35.93 -13.51 -6.09
CA VAL A 395 -35.80 -12.23 -5.42
C VAL A 395 -34.42 -12.25 -4.73
N ILE A 396 -33.43 -11.58 -5.35
CA ILE A 396 -32.12 -11.47 -4.77
C ILE A 396 -32.19 -10.51 -3.57
N PRO A 397 -31.85 -10.95 -2.34
CA PRO A 397 -31.85 -10.08 -1.19
C PRO A 397 -30.93 -8.86 -1.45
N ALA A 398 -31.37 -7.66 -1.06
CA ALA A 398 -30.62 -6.42 -1.33
C ALA A 398 -29.15 -6.47 -0.85
N ALA A 399 -28.90 -7.17 0.27
CA ALA A 399 -27.53 -7.38 0.76
C ALA A 399 -26.67 -8.20 -0.20
N VAL A 400 -27.22 -9.27 -0.81
CA VAL A 400 -26.51 -10.11 -1.78
C VAL A 400 -26.29 -9.34 -3.07
N ALA A 401 -27.26 -8.56 -3.53
CA ALA A 401 -27.11 -7.67 -4.69
C ALA A 401 -26.02 -6.62 -4.47
N ALA A 402 -25.98 -6.01 -3.28
CA ALA A 402 -24.93 -5.05 -2.91
C ALA A 402 -23.53 -5.69 -2.88
N LEU A 403 -23.39 -6.89 -2.31
CA LEU A 403 -22.12 -7.63 -2.30
C LEU A 403 -21.69 -8.03 -3.72
N GLY A 404 -22.61 -8.51 -4.55
CA GLY A 404 -22.34 -8.83 -5.95
C GLY A 404 -21.92 -7.60 -6.76
N GLY A 405 -22.57 -6.46 -6.54
CA GLY A 405 -22.21 -5.18 -7.14
C GLY A 405 -20.83 -4.71 -6.71
N ALA A 406 -20.52 -4.77 -5.42
CA ALA A 406 -19.19 -4.40 -4.90
C ALA A 406 -18.09 -5.33 -5.46
N PHE A 407 -18.36 -6.64 -5.57
CA PHE A 407 -17.45 -7.58 -6.20
C PHE A 407 -17.23 -7.26 -7.68
N LEU A 408 -18.29 -7.02 -8.43
CA LEU A 408 -18.22 -6.65 -9.84
C LEU A 408 -17.41 -5.37 -10.04
N ILE A 409 -17.69 -4.31 -9.28
CA ILE A 409 -16.96 -3.05 -9.36
C ILE A 409 -15.47 -3.26 -9.07
N SER A 410 -15.13 -3.99 -8.00
CA SER A 410 -13.74 -4.24 -7.63
C SER A 410 -12.98 -5.04 -8.69
N THR A 411 -13.61 -6.07 -9.27
CA THR A 411 -13.00 -6.89 -10.32
C THR A 411 -12.86 -6.14 -11.64
N LEU A 412 -13.85 -5.37 -12.06
CA LEU A 412 -13.79 -4.51 -13.25
C LEU A 412 -12.70 -3.44 -13.10
N MET A 413 -12.53 -2.90 -11.91
CA MET A 413 -11.51 -1.89 -11.62
C MET A 413 -10.08 -2.46 -11.74
N ILE A 414 -9.85 -3.69 -11.25
CA ILE A 414 -8.55 -4.38 -11.37
C ILE A 414 -8.33 -4.83 -12.82
N ALA A 415 -9.34 -5.37 -13.48
CA ALA A 415 -9.26 -5.73 -14.89
C ALA A 415 -8.94 -4.52 -15.78
N GLY A 416 -9.34 -3.33 -15.35
CA GLY A 416 -9.15 -2.11 -16.13
C GLY A 416 -10.18 -2.01 -17.24
N LEU A 417 -11.44 -2.29 -16.94
CA LEU A 417 -12.56 -2.14 -17.87
C LEU A 417 -13.29 -0.79 -17.65
N PRO A 418 -13.77 -0.14 -18.74
CA PRO A 418 -14.50 1.11 -18.62
C PRO A 418 -15.79 0.92 -17.82
N PRO A 419 -16.29 1.95 -17.12
CA PRO A 419 -15.78 3.33 -17.04
C PRO A 419 -14.89 3.62 -15.81
N LEU A 420 -14.32 2.59 -15.18
CA LEU A 420 -13.67 2.69 -13.87
C LEU A 420 -12.23 3.22 -13.93
N ALA A 421 -11.73 3.68 -12.76
CA ALA A 421 -10.41 4.28 -12.61
C ALA A 421 -9.25 3.40 -13.11
N GLY A 422 -9.38 2.05 -13.01
CA GLY A 422 -8.40 1.12 -13.55
C GLY A 422 -8.22 1.23 -15.07
N PHE A 423 -9.31 1.43 -15.81
CA PHE A 423 -9.27 1.69 -17.25
C PHE A 423 -8.63 3.04 -17.57
N ILE A 424 -9.10 4.10 -16.90
CA ILE A 424 -8.62 5.46 -17.14
C ILE A 424 -7.11 5.55 -16.89
N GLY A 425 -6.60 4.94 -15.81
CA GLY A 425 -5.17 4.93 -15.51
C GLY A 425 -4.35 4.17 -16.58
N LYS A 426 -4.81 3.00 -17.02
CA LYS A 426 -4.16 2.24 -18.09
C LYS A 426 -4.21 2.98 -19.43
N LEU A 427 -5.35 3.59 -19.76
CA LEU A 427 -5.49 4.39 -20.97
C LEU A 427 -4.54 5.59 -20.97
N ALA A 428 -4.45 6.32 -19.85
CA ALA A 428 -3.53 7.44 -19.70
C ALA A 428 -2.06 7.03 -19.87
N MET A 429 -1.67 5.86 -19.31
CA MET A 429 -0.32 5.31 -19.55
C MET A 429 -0.07 4.98 -21.03
N MET A 430 -1.05 4.36 -21.71
CA MET A 430 -0.93 4.00 -23.13
C MET A 430 -0.89 5.22 -24.03
N ASP A 431 -1.70 6.24 -23.74
CA ASP A 431 -1.72 7.50 -24.48
C ASP A 431 -0.37 8.23 -24.38
N ALA A 432 0.16 8.32 -23.15
CA ALA A 432 1.49 8.88 -22.90
C ALA A 432 2.60 8.10 -23.63
N LEU A 433 2.50 6.78 -23.74
CA LEU A 433 3.44 5.94 -24.50
C LEU A 433 3.36 6.21 -25.99
N SER A 434 2.17 6.43 -26.56
CA SER A 434 2.00 6.71 -27.98
C SER A 434 2.62 8.05 -28.40
N GLY A 435 2.71 9.01 -27.46
CA GLY A 435 3.37 10.30 -27.65
C GLY A 435 4.91 10.26 -27.59
N VAL A 436 5.49 9.20 -27.05
CA VAL A 436 6.95 9.09 -26.78
C VAL A 436 7.78 8.64 -28.00
N GLY A 437 7.18 8.22 -29.06
CA GLY A 437 7.94 7.88 -30.27
C GLY A 437 7.15 7.02 -31.21
N GLY A 438 7.14 7.46 -32.44
CA GLY A 438 6.43 6.79 -33.51
C GLY A 438 6.72 5.30 -33.53
N TRP A 439 5.64 4.59 -33.45
CA TRP A 439 5.55 3.21 -33.85
C TRP A 439 5.54 3.14 -35.36
#